data_89a471513cb6bdf79f97f75e6955233c
#
_entry.id   89a471513cb6bdf79f97f75e6955233c
#
_cell.length_a   1.000
_cell.length_b   1.000
_cell.length_c   1.000
_cell.angle_alpha   90.00
_cell.angle_beta   90.00
_cell.angle_gamma   90.00
#
_symmetry.space_group_name_H-M   'P 1'
#
loop_
_entity.id
_entity.type
_entity.pdbx_description
1 polymer ?
#
loop_
_entity_poly.entity_id
_entity_poly.type
_entity_poly.pdbx_seq_one_letter_code
_entity_poly.pdbx_strand_id
1 'polypeptide(L)'
;ELSVSFDEKSWDKRRMTVVFRIYDDGVGFRYELPRQARLPRAEIADELTEFNIVEPGDAWWNEALEWNREEYLVRRTRLSEVGTAQTPLTVRTASGLHLAFHEAALVDYSGMNLRRVHDGLLKASLTPSARGPKVSRATPFATPWRVIMIAPDAPALYESGKIVLNLNE
;
A
#
# COMPACT_ATOMS: atom_id res chain seq x y z
N GLU A 1 12.07 10.83 -9.64
CA GLU A 1 10.60 10.74 -9.66
C GLU A 1 10.11 10.46 -11.07
N LEU A 2 9.11 9.60 -11.23
CA LEU A 2 8.44 9.28 -12.48
C LEU A 2 6.94 9.48 -12.31
N SER A 3 6.29 10.18 -13.25
CA SER A 3 4.84 10.34 -13.28
C SER A 3 4.26 9.79 -14.56
N VAL A 4 3.23 8.96 -14.46
CA VAL A 4 2.52 8.34 -15.58
C VAL A 4 1.04 8.67 -15.50
N SER A 5 0.52 9.38 -16.50
CA SER A 5 -0.90 9.75 -16.55
C SER A 5 -1.70 8.79 -17.41
N PHE A 6 -2.87 8.45 -16.94
CA PHE A 6 -3.84 7.57 -17.59
C PHE A 6 -5.14 8.34 -17.84
N ASP A 7 -5.62 8.30 -19.07
CA ASP A 7 -6.93 8.82 -19.44
C ASP A 7 -7.90 7.67 -19.70
N GLU A 8 -9.03 7.72 -19.05
CA GLU A 8 -10.09 6.76 -19.27
C GLU A 8 -10.62 6.85 -20.71
N LYS A 9 -10.83 5.69 -21.34
CA LYS A 9 -11.36 5.64 -22.72
C LYS A 9 -12.88 5.87 -22.80
N SER A 10 -13.57 5.84 -21.65
CA SER A 10 -15.02 6.08 -21.58
C SER A 10 -15.42 7.52 -21.88
N TRP A 11 -16.75 7.78 -21.94
CA TRP A 11 -17.31 9.12 -22.10
C TRP A 11 -16.81 10.13 -21.04
N ASP A 12 -16.63 9.67 -19.80
CA ASP A 12 -16.23 10.54 -18.68
C ASP A 12 -14.80 11.05 -18.80
N LYS A 13 -13.94 10.32 -19.53
CA LYS A 13 -12.52 10.68 -19.76
C LYS A 13 -11.82 11.12 -18.50
N ARG A 14 -12.05 10.37 -17.40
CA ARG A 14 -11.41 10.66 -16.13
C ARG A 14 -9.91 10.44 -16.23
N ARG A 15 -9.15 11.27 -15.55
CA ARG A 15 -7.70 11.20 -15.51
C ARG A 15 -7.22 10.78 -14.12
N MET A 16 -6.20 9.93 -14.09
CA MET A 16 -5.45 9.57 -12.91
C MET A 16 -3.96 9.57 -13.25
N THR A 17 -3.14 10.00 -12.33
CA THR A 17 -1.68 9.92 -12.46
C THR A 17 -1.13 8.98 -11.40
N VAL A 18 -0.19 8.12 -11.77
CA VAL A 18 0.60 7.34 -10.83
C VAL A 18 1.97 8.00 -10.73
N VAL A 19 2.36 8.38 -9.52
CA VAL A 19 3.66 9.00 -9.24
C VAL A 19 4.52 7.98 -8.49
N PHE A 20 5.76 7.79 -8.95
CA PHE A 20 6.76 6.93 -8.33
C PHE A 20 7.94 7.76 -7.83
N ARG A 21 8.40 7.48 -6.61
CA ARG A 21 9.69 7.93 -6.07
C ARG A 21 10.54 6.70 -5.79
N ILE A 22 11.69 6.60 -6.45
CA ILE A 22 12.60 5.45 -6.36
C ILE A 22 13.79 5.87 -5.51
N TYR A 23 14.18 5.00 -4.60
CA TYR A 23 15.31 5.12 -3.70
C TYR A 23 16.24 3.91 -3.90
N ASP A 24 17.45 3.98 -3.38
CA ASP A 24 18.41 2.87 -3.48
C ASP A 24 17.93 1.61 -2.76
N ASP A 25 17.08 1.78 -1.75
CA ASP A 25 16.58 0.75 -0.85
C ASP A 25 15.03 0.60 -0.88
N GLY A 26 14.37 1.10 -1.92
CA GLY A 26 12.93 0.91 -2.08
C GLY A 26 12.25 1.85 -3.05
N VAL A 27 10.92 1.80 -3.04
CA VAL A 27 10.07 2.62 -3.89
C VAL A 27 8.80 3.03 -3.15
N GLY A 28 8.40 4.27 -3.33
CA GLY A 28 7.06 4.76 -3.01
C GLY A 28 6.29 5.07 -4.28
N PHE A 29 5.00 4.74 -4.31
CA PHE A 29 4.10 5.21 -5.36
C PHE A 29 2.75 5.60 -4.79
N ARG A 30 2.07 6.54 -5.47
CA ARG A 30 0.72 6.98 -5.11
C ARG A 30 -0.10 7.29 -6.35
N TYR A 31 -1.40 7.34 -6.18
CA TYR A 31 -2.34 7.75 -7.19
C TYR A 31 -2.76 9.21 -6.94
N GLU A 32 -2.77 10.01 -7.99
CA GLU A 32 -3.23 11.39 -7.95
C GLU A 32 -4.45 11.56 -8.86
N LEU A 33 -5.51 12.11 -8.31
CA LEU A 33 -6.70 12.47 -9.05
C LEU A 33 -6.73 14.01 -9.18
N PRO A 34 -6.44 14.56 -10.37
CA PRO A 34 -6.45 15.99 -10.58
C PRO A 34 -7.87 16.55 -10.52
N ARG A 35 -7.99 17.88 -10.41
CA ARG A 35 -9.30 18.53 -10.55
C ARG A 35 -9.86 18.27 -11.95
N GLN A 36 -11.07 17.77 -12.02
CA GLN A 36 -11.76 17.46 -13.27
C GLN A 36 -13.26 17.64 -13.13
N ALA A 37 -13.87 18.31 -14.14
CA ALA A 37 -15.27 18.70 -14.07
C ALA A 37 -16.24 17.50 -13.98
N ARG A 38 -15.87 16.37 -14.60
CA ARG A 38 -16.68 15.15 -14.61
C ARG A 38 -16.46 14.22 -13.42
N LEU A 39 -15.52 14.57 -12.53
CA LEU A 39 -15.29 13.87 -11.28
C LEU A 39 -15.00 14.90 -10.17
N PRO A 40 -16.01 15.70 -9.77
CA PRO A 40 -15.80 16.68 -8.72
C PRO A 40 -15.54 16.05 -7.35
N ARG A 41 -16.00 14.81 -7.17
CA ARG A 41 -15.78 13.96 -5.99
C ARG A 41 -15.58 12.53 -6.45
N ALA A 42 -14.55 11.86 -5.90
CA ALA A 42 -14.32 10.45 -6.11
C ALA A 42 -14.82 9.65 -4.91
N GLU A 43 -15.54 8.57 -5.20
CA GLU A 43 -15.95 7.56 -4.23
C GLU A 43 -15.19 6.26 -4.54
N ILE A 44 -14.31 5.87 -3.62
CA ILE A 44 -13.45 4.71 -3.79
C ILE A 44 -14.05 3.55 -2.99
N ALA A 45 -14.56 2.57 -3.71
CA ALA A 45 -15.10 1.36 -3.13
C ALA A 45 -13.98 0.40 -2.70
N ASP A 46 -12.89 0.33 -3.50
CA ASP A 46 -11.72 -0.50 -3.20
C ASP A 46 -10.48 0.00 -3.95
N GLU A 47 -9.31 -0.42 -3.49
CA GLU A 47 -8.03 -0.21 -4.15
C GLU A 47 -7.51 -1.55 -4.69
N LEU A 48 -7.20 -1.58 -5.98
CA LEU A 48 -6.83 -2.82 -6.68
C LEU A 48 -5.32 -3.03 -6.76
N THR A 49 -4.55 -2.28 -5.99
CA THR A 49 -3.09 -2.41 -5.92
C THR A 49 -2.71 -3.82 -5.45
N GLU A 50 -1.80 -4.43 -6.19
CA GLU A 50 -1.29 -5.77 -5.91
C GLU A 50 0.24 -5.75 -5.77
N PHE A 51 0.76 -6.58 -4.89
CA PHE A 51 2.17 -6.80 -4.65
C PHE A 51 2.46 -8.27 -4.85
N ASN A 52 3.23 -8.61 -5.88
CA ASN A 52 3.58 -9.99 -6.18
C ASN A 52 5.01 -10.30 -5.75
N ILE A 53 5.16 -11.11 -4.71
CA ILE A 53 6.44 -11.59 -4.20
C ILE A 53 6.67 -12.97 -4.82
N VAL A 54 7.57 -13.02 -5.80
CA VAL A 54 7.78 -14.23 -6.64
C VAL A 54 8.42 -15.37 -5.83
N GLU A 55 9.25 -15.02 -4.84
CA GLU A 55 9.93 -16.03 -4.03
C GLU A 55 9.10 -16.42 -2.79
N PRO A 56 9.13 -17.69 -2.35
CA PRO A 56 8.59 -18.06 -1.05
C PRO A 56 9.42 -17.42 0.07
N GLY A 57 8.85 -17.30 1.25
CA GLY A 57 9.54 -16.70 2.38
C GLY A 57 8.79 -16.84 3.69
N ASP A 58 9.39 -16.28 4.74
CA ASP A 58 8.77 -16.09 6.05
C ASP A 58 8.24 -14.66 6.15
N ALA A 59 7.10 -14.48 6.79
CA ALA A 59 6.47 -13.19 7.01
C ALA A 59 6.32 -12.89 8.51
N TRP A 60 6.55 -11.64 8.90
CA TRP A 60 6.23 -11.10 10.22
C TRP A 60 5.12 -10.08 10.05
N TRP A 61 4.01 -10.27 10.74
CA TRP A 61 2.80 -9.50 10.52
C TRP A 61 1.85 -9.51 11.71
N ASN A 62 1.00 -8.51 11.77
CA ASN A 62 -0.14 -8.45 12.69
C ASN A 62 -1.44 -8.70 11.92
N GLU A 63 -2.38 -9.38 12.55
CA GLU A 63 -3.70 -9.62 11.98
C GLU A 63 -4.49 -8.30 11.88
N ALA A 64 -5.24 -8.13 10.80
CA ALA A 64 -6.13 -7.00 10.59
C ALA A 64 -7.59 -7.42 10.82
N LEU A 65 -8.53 -6.44 10.72
CA LEU A 65 -9.98 -6.61 10.71
C LEU A 65 -10.66 -6.72 12.08
N GLU A 66 -9.94 -6.56 13.18
CA GLU A 66 -10.53 -6.38 14.52
C GLU A 66 -10.46 -4.89 14.91
N TRP A 67 -11.46 -4.11 14.55
CA TRP A 67 -11.44 -2.64 14.61
C TRP A 67 -11.43 -2.04 16.01
N ASN A 68 -11.72 -2.83 17.01
CA ASN A 68 -11.73 -2.44 18.43
C ASN A 68 -10.52 -2.97 19.21
N ARG A 69 -9.52 -3.51 18.52
CA ARG A 69 -8.30 -4.04 19.10
C ARG A 69 -7.09 -3.28 18.59
N GLU A 70 -6.34 -2.66 19.50
CA GLU A 70 -5.20 -1.81 19.15
C GLU A 70 -3.88 -2.57 19.20
N GLU A 71 -3.77 -3.60 20.05
CA GLU A 71 -2.53 -4.35 20.24
C GLU A 71 -2.67 -5.80 19.77
N TYR A 72 -1.67 -6.27 19.04
CA TYR A 72 -1.58 -7.62 18.51
C TYR A 72 -0.19 -8.21 18.79
N LEU A 73 -0.15 -9.51 18.97
CA LEU A 73 1.11 -10.24 18.92
C LEU A 73 1.56 -10.40 17.47
N VAL A 74 2.81 -10.02 17.19
CA VAL A 74 3.42 -10.25 15.89
C VAL A 74 3.46 -11.75 15.61
N ARG A 75 2.89 -12.15 14.50
CA ARG A 75 2.94 -13.52 14.00
C ARG A 75 4.15 -13.69 13.09
N ARG A 76 4.81 -14.84 13.16
CA ARG A 76 5.74 -15.32 12.16
C ARG A 76 5.17 -16.56 11.51
N THR A 77 4.96 -16.51 10.21
CA THR A 77 4.42 -17.63 9.42
C THR A 77 5.14 -17.71 8.07
N ARG A 78 4.83 -18.74 7.29
CA ARG A 78 5.15 -18.69 5.86
C ARG A 78 4.36 -17.59 5.19
N LEU A 79 4.92 -16.98 4.13
CA LEU A 79 4.21 -15.99 3.31
C LEU A 79 2.88 -16.54 2.78
N SER A 80 2.84 -17.82 2.41
CA SER A 80 1.64 -18.54 1.96
C SER A 80 0.55 -18.73 3.03
N GLU A 81 0.85 -18.43 4.30
CA GLU A 81 -0.08 -18.57 5.44
C GLU A 81 -0.57 -17.20 5.94
N VAL A 82 -0.07 -16.09 5.37
CA VAL A 82 -0.54 -14.74 5.72
C VAL A 82 -2.03 -14.64 5.39
N GLY A 83 -2.81 -14.13 6.31
CA GLY A 83 -4.24 -13.84 6.12
C GLY A 83 -4.45 -12.44 5.56
N THR A 84 -5.13 -11.60 6.34
CA THR A 84 -5.18 -10.15 6.14
C THR A 84 -4.31 -9.49 7.20
N ALA A 85 -3.26 -8.82 6.74
CA ALA A 85 -2.23 -8.23 7.59
C ALA A 85 -2.37 -6.71 7.67
N GLN A 86 -2.11 -6.16 8.85
CA GLN A 86 -1.82 -4.72 8.97
C GLN A 86 -0.48 -4.40 8.33
N THR A 87 -0.26 -3.13 8.00
CA THR A 87 1.05 -2.62 7.61
C THR A 87 1.76 -1.96 8.81
N PRO A 88 3.10 -2.07 8.94
CA PRO A 88 4.00 -2.76 8.02
C PRO A 88 3.89 -4.28 8.07
N LEU A 89 3.94 -4.92 6.89
CA LEU A 89 4.16 -6.36 6.76
C LEU A 89 5.59 -6.57 6.29
N THR A 90 6.35 -7.40 7.00
CA THR A 90 7.75 -7.71 6.68
C THR A 90 7.87 -9.13 6.16
N VAL A 91 8.67 -9.32 5.11
CA VAL A 91 8.93 -10.63 4.50
C VAL A 91 10.43 -10.82 4.34
N ARG A 92 10.92 -12.02 4.67
CA ARG A 92 12.24 -12.49 4.27
C ARG A 92 12.09 -13.57 3.22
N THR A 93 12.57 -13.30 2.02
CA THR A 93 12.51 -14.24 0.89
C THR A 93 13.49 -15.41 1.06
N ALA A 94 13.31 -16.45 0.25
CA ALA A 94 14.20 -17.61 0.26
C ALA A 94 15.65 -17.25 -0.12
N SER A 95 15.86 -16.25 -0.99
CA SER A 95 17.19 -15.70 -1.33
C SER A 95 17.81 -14.87 -0.22
N GLY A 96 17.06 -14.54 0.83
CA GLY A 96 17.54 -13.76 1.99
C GLY A 96 17.22 -12.27 1.91
N LEU A 97 16.60 -11.78 0.86
CA LEU A 97 16.14 -10.38 0.80
C LEU A 97 15.07 -10.12 1.86
N HIS A 98 15.16 -8.97 2.47
CA HIS A 98 14.17 -8.46 3.41
C HIS A 98 13.33 -7.39 2.73
N LEU A 99 12.01 -7.55 2.79
CA LEU A 99 11.03 -6.64 2.22
C LEU A 99 10.13 -6.11 3.31
N ALA A 100 9.73 -4.85 3.23
CA ALA A 100 8.64 -4.34 4.06
C ALA A 100 7.66 -3.54 3.21
N PHE A 101 6.37 -3.76 3.45
CA PHE A 101 5.26 -3.09 2.78
C PHE A 101 4.58 -2.17 3.78
N HIS A 102 4.50 -0.90 3.46
CA HIS A 102 3.91 0.10 4.33
C HIS A 102 3.23 1.21 3.53
N GLU A 103 2.75 2.22 4.21
CA GLU A 103 2.20 3.44 3.63
C GLU A 103 2.79 4.68 4.29
N ALA A 104 2.80 5.80 3.59
CA ALA A 104 3.22 7.10 4.10
C ALA A 104 2.23 8.18 3.69
N ALA A 105 2.22 9.30 4.41
CA ALA A 105 1.31 10.42 4.22
C ALA A 105 -0.17 9.99 4.23
N LEU A 106 -0.56 9.20 5.24
CA LEU A 106 -1.95 8.78 5.47
C LEU A 106 -2.74 9.98 6.03
N VAL A 107 -3.28 10.80 5.14
CA VAL A 107 -4.07 11.99 5.49
C VAL A 107 -5.41 11.96 4.76
N ASP A 108 -6.49 12.03 5.50
CA ASP A 108 -7.87 11.99 4.97
C ASP A 108 -8.11 10.83 3.99
N TYR A 109 -7.58 9.68 4.27
CA TYR A 109 -7.71 8.48 3.45
C TYR A 109 -7.85 7.24 4.32
N SER A 110 -8.32 6.15 3.75
CA SER A 110 -8.43 4.87 4.44
C SER A 110 -7.09 4.18 4.54
N GLY A 111 -6.73 3.69 5.73
CA GLY A 111 -5.52 2.91 5.96
C GLY A 111 -5.51 1.60 5.17
N MET A 112 -4.33 1.21 4.69
CA MET A 112 -4.13 0.01 3.91
C MET A 112 -3.82 -1.18 4.81
N ASN A 113 -4.56 -2.27 4.62
CA ASN A 113 -4.16 -3.61 5.00
C ASN A 113 -3.76 -4.39 3.76
N LEU A 114 -3.10 -5.52 3.93
CA LEU A 114 -2.67 -6.41 2.84
C LEU A 114 -3.34 -7.76 3.00
N ARG A 115 -4.17 -8.13 2.04
CA ARG A 115 -4.85 -9.43 2.02
C ARG A 115 -4.18 -10.34 1.00
N ARG A 116 -3.80 -11.53 1.43
CA ARG A 116 -3.29 -12.56 0.52
C ARG A 116 -4.42 -13.04 -0.43
N VAL A 117 -4.12 -13.06 -1.70
CA VAL A 117 -5.00 -13.59 -2.76
C VAL A 117 -4.65 -15.03 -3.05
N HIS A 118 -3.37 -15.30 -3.28
CA HIS A 118 -2.77 -16.63 -3.41
C HIS A 118 -1.29 -16.55 -3.02
N ASP A 119 -0.52 -17.62 -3.17
CA ASP A 119 0.87 -17.64 -2.75
C ASP A 119 1.69 -16.53 -3.41
N GLY A 120 2.32 -15.70 -2.58
CA GLY A 120 3.13 -14.57 -3.00
C GLY A 120 2.36 -13.32 -3.45
N LEU A 121 1.05 -13.42 -3.76
CA LEU A 121 0.26 -12.26 -4.18
C LEU A 121 -0.52 -11.67 -3.02
N LEU A 122 -0.16 -10.45 -2.67
CA LEU A 122 -0.86 -9.60 -1.70
C LEU A 122 -1.62 -8.50 -2.43
N LYS A 123 -2.83 -8.20 -1.98
CA LYS A 123 -3.66 -7.11 -2.50
C LYS A 123 -3.95 -6.11 -1.40
N ALA A 124 -3.92 -4.82 -1.74
CA ALA A 124 -4.39 -3.77 -0.86
C ALA A 124 -5.86 -4.01 -0.45
N SER A 125 -6.14 -3.85 0.83
CA SER A 125 -7.47 -3.94 1.41
C SER A 125 -7.67 -2.76 2.32
N LEU A 126 -8.36 -1.75 1.83
CA LEU A 126 -8.60 -0.54 2.59
C LEU A 126 -9.52 -0.81 3.76
N THR A 127 -9.24 -0.18 4.90
CA THR A 127 -10.12 -0.18 6.06
C THR A 127 -11.51 0.32 5.68
N PRO A 128 -12.60 -0.41 5.97
CA PRO A 128 -13.94 0.02 5.62
C PRO A 128 -14.37 1.25 6.40
N SER A 129 -15.15 2.11 5.78
CA SER A 129 -15.89 3.15 6.50
C SER A 129 -17.12 2.55 7.20
N ALA A 130 -17.67 3.28 8.16
CA ALA A 130 -18.90 2.83 8.84
C ALA A 130 -20.09 2.68 7.88
N ARG A 131 -20.13 3.46 6.82
CA ARG A 131 -21.17 3.44 5.78
C ARG A 131 -20.61 3.94 4.45
N GLY A 132 -21.08 3.37 3.32
CA GLY A 132 -20.73 3.82 1.98
C GLY A 132 -19.34 3.39 1.50
N PRO A 133 -18.72 4.15 0.59
CA PRO A 133 -17.41 3.84 0.04
C PRO A 133 -16.32 3.95 1.10
N LYS A 134 -15.20 3.27 0.89
CA LYS A 134 -14.05 3.31 1.82
C LYS A 134 -13.42 4.70 1.90
N VAL A 135 -13.45 5.46 0.80
CA VAL A 135 -13.00 6.85 0.73
C VAL A 135 -13.98 7.66 -0.10
N SER A 136 -14.30 8.88 0.35
CA SER A 136 -15.09 9.86 -0.42
C SER A 136 -14.41 11.22 -0.31
N ARG A 137 -13.77 11.70 -1.39
CA ARG A 137 -13.00 12.96 -1.42
C ARG A 137 -13.31 13.81 -2.64
N ALA A 138 -13.34 15.12 -2.45
CA ALA A 138 -13.36 16.06 -3.56
C ALA A 138 -12.01 16.06 -4.30
N THR A 139 -12.03 16.16 -5.62
CA THR A 139 -10.80 16.34 -6.41
C THR A 139 -10.35 17.81 -6.40
N PRO A 140 -9.05 18.12 -6.41
CA PRO A 140 -7.93 17.19 -6.55
C PRO A 140 -7.54 16.56 -5.21
N PHE A 141 -6.99 15.34 -5.23
CA PHE A 141 -6.32 14.74 -4.08
C PHE A 141 -5.32 13.67 -4.51
N ALA A 142 -4.41 13.30 -3.61
CA ALA A 142 -3.55 12.15 -3.74
C ALA A 142 -3.92 11.09 -2.69
N THR A 143 -3.69 9.81 -3.02
CA THR A 143 -3.74 8.73 -2.04
C THR A 143 -2.48 8.79 -1.15
N PRO A 144 -2.45 8.10 -0.01
CA PRO A 144 -1.19 7.81 0.65
C PRO A 144 -0.20 7.11 -0.27
N TRP A 145 1.08 7.26 0.01
CA TRP A 145 2.11 6.50 -0.67
C TRP A 145 2.02 5.02 -0.29
N ARG A 146 2.13 4.15 -1.28
CA ARG A 146 2.37 2.73 -1.10
C ARG A 146 3.86 2.52 -1.15
N VAL A 147 4.44 1.99 -0.06
CA VAL A 147 5.89 1.93 0.14
C VAL A 147 6.34 0.49 0.16
N ILE A 148 7.36 0.18 -0.63
CA ILE A 148 8.07 -1.09 -0.63
C ILE A 148 9.52 -0.78 -0.27
N MET A 149 9.98 -1.27 0.87
CA MET A 149 11.38 -1.23 1.28
C MET A 149 12.03 -2.56 0.95
N ILE A 150 13.27 -2.53 0.48
CA ILE A 150 14.01 -3.70 0.01
C ILE A 150 15.43 -3.62 0.54
N ALA A 151 15.88 -4.64 1.28
CA ALA A 151 17.18 -4.65 1.89
C ALA A 151 17.82 -6.05 1.89
N PRO A 152 19.16 -6.15 1.94
CA PRO A 152 19.85 -7.42 2.00
C PRO A 152 19.71 -8.15 3.35
N ASP A 153 19.41 -7.40 4.42
CA ASP A 153 19.30 -7.92 5.78
C ASP A 153 18.35 -7.07 6.63
N ALA A 154 18.08 -7.51 7.86
CA ALA A 154 17.15 -6.82 8.76
C ALA A 154 17.67 -5.46 9.27
N PRO A 155 18.97 -5.28 9.62
CA PRO A 155 19.52 -3.95 9.95
C PRO A 155 19.35 -2.95 8.81
N ALA A 156 19.68 -3.32 7.58
CA ALA A 156 19.50 -2.46 6.41
C ALA A 156 18.02 -2.15 6.15
N LEU A 157 17.12 -3.11 6.37
CA LEU A 157 15.68 -2.86 6.27
C LEU A 157 15.19 -1.82 7.29
N TYR A 158 15.72 -1.85 8.51
CA TYR A 158 15.41 -0.85 9.52
C TYR A 158 15.83 0.55 9.07
N GLU A 159 17.03 0.69 8.49
CA GLU A 159 17.53 1.95 7.95
C GLU A 159 16.68 2.47 6.77
N SER A 160 16.09 1.57 5.96
CA SER A 160 15.18 1.93 4.85
C SER A 160 13.89 2.61 5.32
N GLY A 161 13.58 2.59 6.61
CA GLY A 161 12.46 3.32 7.19
C GLY A 161 12.49 4.83 6.92
N LYS A 162 13.66 5.38 6.57
CA LYS A 162 13.82 6.78 6.13
C LYS A 162 13.00 7.12 4.88
N ILE A 163 12.70 6.13 4.03
CA ILE A 163 11.82 6.31 2.86
C ILE A 163 10.45 6.82 3.32
N VAL A 164 9.87 6.21 4.36
CA VAL A 164 8.57 6.60 4.91
C VAL A 164 8.63 8.05 5.40
N LEU A 165 9.71 8.46 6.08
CA LEU A 165 9.88 9.84 6.56
C LEU A 165 9.99 10.82 5.38
N ASN A 166 10.71 10.47 4.32
CA ASN A 166 10.88 11.31 3.13
C ASN A 166 9.60 11.45 2.29
N LEU A 167 8.65 10.55 2.46
CA LEU A 167 7.35 10.57 1.76
C LEU A 167 6.24 11.24 2.57
N ASN A 168 6.46 11.50 3.86
CA ASN A 168 5.57 12.26 4.74
C ASN A 168 5.91 13.76 4.64
N GLU A 169 5.55 14.38 3.53
CA GLU A 169 5.70 15.83 3.30
C GLU A 169 4.51 16.63 3.84
#